data_a36e53fdb5f7f8f31d307c49baa6262a
#
_entry.id   a36e53fdb5f7f8f31d307c49baa6262a
#
_cell.length_a   1.000
_cell.length_b   1.000
_cell.length_c   1.000
_cell.angle_alpha   90.00
_cell.angle_beta   90.00
_cell.angle_gamma   90.00
#
_symmetry.space_group_name_H-M   'P 1'
#
loop_
_entity.id
_entity.type
_entity.pdbx_description
1 polymer ?
#
loop_
_entity_poly.entity_id
_entity_poly.type
_entity_poly.pdbx_seq_one_letter_code
_entity_poly.pdbx_strand_id
1 'polypeptide(L)'
;MNSKNLIVTFPGMGYTNDKPLMYYAIKLAMSKDFDAYCMEYHDLPTKVRGDAAKMKEAAEIADGQVCERLEGFDFTGFDKIIFVGKSIGTVLAARYAAEHNMHVKQVWYTPVEATFKFGVKRAVAFIGDADPWSDYSEVVRLAAEAGVPLHTFHGCNHSLECGDVGKDLATLREVMALTEEFL
;
A
#
# COMPACT_ATOMS: atom_id res chain seq x y z
N MET A 1 -12.84 9.71 26.51
CA MET A 1 -13.33 9.48 25.14
C MET A 1 -12.52 8.31 24.60
N ASN A 2 -13.16 7.26 24.10
CA ASN A 2 -12.39 6.21 23.45
C ASN A 2 -11.81 6.78 22.15
N SER A 3 -10.49 6.72 22.00
CA SER A 3 -9.79 7.09 20.77
C SER A 3 -10.32 6.24 19.62
N LYS A 4 -10.76 6.87 18.54
CA LYS A 4 -11.14 6.16 17.32
C LYS A 4 -9.98 6.18 16.33
N ASN A 5 -9.54 5.02 15.94
CA ASN A 5 -8.48 4.87 14.94
C ASN A 5 -9.04 4.25 13.66
N LEU A 6 -8.48 4.59 12.51
CA LEU A 6 -8.92 4.11 11.22
C LEU A 6 -7.75 3.60 10.38
N ILE A 7 -7.90 2.40 9.84
CA ILE A 7 -7.07 1.92 8.73
C ILE A 7 -7.88 2.00 7.43
N VAL A 8 -7.34 2.64 6.41
CA VAL A 8 -7.88 2.61 5.05
C VAL A 8 -6.93 1.81 4.16
N THR A 9 -7.45 0.79 3.49
CA THR A 9 -6.61 -0.07 2.64
C THR A 9 -6.84 0.21 1.16
N PHE A 10 -5.75 0.25 0.41
CA PHE A 10 -5.71 0.47 -1.04
C PHE A 10 -5.04 -0.76 -1.68
N PRO A 11 -5.81 -1.78 -2.07
CA PRO A 11 -5.25 -3.02 -2.61
C PRO A 11 -4.57 -2.81 -3.97
N GLY A 12 -3.85 -3.82 -4.43
CA GLY A 12 -3.27 -3.87 -5.77
C GLY A 12 -4.23 -4.46 -6.79
N MET A 13 -3.89 -4.36 -8.06
CA MET A 13 -4.60 -5.06 -9.13
C MET A 13 -4.40 -6.57 -8.98
N GLY A 14 -5.51 -7.30 -8.73
CA GLY A 14 -5.45 -8.74 -8.47
C GLY A 14 -4.81 -9.15 -7.13
N TYR A 15 -4.38 -8.19 -6.33
CA TYR A 15 -3.93 -8.40 -4.96
C TYR A 15 -4.92 -7.74 -3.99
N THR A 16 -6.02 -8.43 -3.74
CA THR A 16 -7.16 -7.96 -2.95
C THR A 16 -6.85 -7.90 -1.45
N ASN A 17 -7.81 -7.38 -0.66
CA ASN A 17 -7.70 -7.32 0.80
C ASN A 17 -7.64 -8.72 1.47
N ASP A 18 -8.03 -9.79 0.77
CA ASP A 18 -7.96 -11.18 1.26
C ASP A 18 -6.56 -11.81 1.08
N LYS A 19 -5.65 -11.15 0.37
CA LYS A 19 -4.29 -11.63 0.18
C LYS A 19 -3.42 -11.33 1.40
N PRO A 20 -2.39 -12.16 1.68
CA PRO A 20 -1.68 -12.19 2.97
C PRO A 20 -1.25 -10.84 3.50
N LEU A 21 -0.55 -10.00 2.71
CA LEU A 21 -0.04 -8.70 3.18
C LEU A 21 -1.18 -7.78 3.64
N MET A 22 -2.25 -7.69 2.83
CA MET A 22 -3.39 -6.82 3.14
C MET A 22 -4.22 -7.40 4.27
N TYR A 23 -4.54 -8.70 4.21
CA TYR A 23 -5.33 -9.40 5.21
C TYR A 23 -4.73 -9.27 6.62
N TYR A 24 -3.43 -9.58 6.76
CA TYR A 24 -2.80 -9.51 8.07
C TYR A 24 -2.55 -8.08 8.54
N ALA A 25 -2.31 -7.12 7.65
CA ALA A 25 -2.24 -5.70 8.04
C ALA A 25 -3.58 -5.21 8.62
N ILE A 26 -4.70 -5.58 8.00
CA ILE A 26 -6.05 -5.26 8.50
C ILE A 26 -6.26 -5.91 9.88
N LYS A 27 -5.98 -7.23 10.02
CA LYS A 27 -6.14 -7.94 11.29
C LYS A 27 -5.27 -7.37 12.39
N LEU A 28 -4.04 -6.97 12.06
CA LEU A 28 -3.11 -6.35 12.98
C LEU A 28 -3.63 -4.99 13.48
N ALA A 29 -4.11 -4.14 12.57
CA ALA A 29 -4.70 -2.86 12.94
C ALA A 29 -5.96 -3.05 13.81
N MET A 30 -6.84 -3.97 13.42
CA MET A 30 -8.04 -4.29 14.21
C MET A 30 -7.71 -4.79 15.63
N SER A 31 -6.61 -5.56 15.80
CA SER A 31 -6.16 -6.00 17.13
C SER A 31 -5.63 -4.85 18.00
N LYS A 32 -5.44 -3.67 17.42
CA LYS A 32 -5.01 -2.42 18.08
C LYS A 32 -6.13 -1.37 18.08
N ASP A 33 -7.38 -1.80 18.05
CA ASP A 33 -8.59 -0.96 18.11
C ASP A 33 -8.73 0.05 16.94
N PHE A 34 -8.27 -0.36 15.74
CA PHE A 34 -8.58 0.37 14.51
C PHE A 34 -9.87 -0.16 13.87
N ASP A 35 -10.74 0.74 13.46
CA ASP A 35 -11.78 0.44 12.48
C ASP A 35 -11.12 0.27 11.10
N ALA A 36 -11.67 -0.61 10.25
CA ALA A 36 -11.11 -0.87 8.92
C ALA A 36 -12.06 -0.40 7.82
N TYR A 37 -11.56 0.44 6.90
CA TYR A 37 -12.22 0.78 5.66
C TYR A 37 -11.44 0.20 4.49
N CYS A 38 -11.99 -0.86 3.89
CA CYS A 38 -11.31 -1.63 2.84
C CYS A 38 -11.79 -1.18 1.46
N MET A 39 -10.87 -0.60 0.66
CA MET A 39 -11.16 -0.28 -0.74
C MET A 39 -11.24 -1.55 -1.57
N GLU A 40 -12.13 -1.53 -2.56
CA GLU A 40 -12.25 -2.56 -3.59
C GLU A 40 -12.39 -1.87 -4.93
N TYR A 41 -11.74 -2.42 -5.96
CA TYR A 41 -11.80 -1.90 -7.33
C TYR A 41 -12.52 -2.89 -8.23
N HIS A 42 -13.36 -2.37 -9.11
CA HIS A 42 -14.13 -3.14 -10.08
C HIS A 42 -13.77 -2.73 -11.50
N ASP A 43 -13.97 -3.64 -12.43
CA ASP A 43 -13.86 -3.39 -13.88
C ASP A 43 -12.49 -2.86 -14.33
N LEU A 44 -11.43 -3.21 -13.60
CA LEU A 44 -10.08 -2.85 -14.02
C LEU A 44 -9.64 -3.68 -15.24
N PRO A 45 -8.91 -3.07 -16.19
CA PRO A 45 -8.32 -3.78 -17.31
C PRO A 45 -7.48 -4.98 -16.85
N THR A 46 -7.57 -6.09 -17.57
CA THR A 46 -6.77 -7.29 -17.34
C THR A 46 -5.54 -7.32 -18.26
N LYS A 47 -4.54 -8.16 -17.93
CA LYS A 47 -3.33 -8.34 -18.74
C LYS A 47 -2.59 -7.02 -19.03
N VAL A 48 -2.42 -6.23 -17.99
CA VAL A 48 -1.81 -4.88 -18.07
C VAL A 48 -0.29 -4.90 -18.08
N ARG A 49 0.35 -6.01 -17.65
CA ARG A 49 1.81 -6.09 -17.56
C ARG A 49 2.45 -5.91 -18.93
N GLY A 50 3.37 -4.94 -19.04
CA GLY A 50 4.03 -4.59 -20.29
C GLY A 50 3.21 -3.68 -21.22
N ASP A 51 2.01 -3.27 -20.80
CA ASP A 51 1.15 -2.35 -21.55
C ASP A 51 0.92 -1.08 -20.72
N ALA A 52 1.74 -0.06 -20.99
CA ALA A 52 1.71 1.20 -20.25
C ALA A 52 0.37 1.94 -20.38
N ALA A 53 -0.31 1.81 -21.53
CA ALA A 53 -1.61 2.46 -21.74
C ALA A 53 -2.69 1.82 -20.86
N LYS A 54 -2.76 0.49 -20.83
CA LYS A 54 -3.68 -0.22 -19.94
C LYS A 54 -3.36 -0.03 -18.46
N MET A 55 -2.07 0.07 -18.10
CA MET A 55 -1.69 0.37 -16.71
C MET A 55 -2.18 1.76 -16.30
N LYS A 56 -2.06 2.74 -17.20
CA LYS A 56 -2.56 4.10 -16.97
C LYS A 56 -4.08 4.11 -16.85
N GLU A 57 -4.78 3.45 -17.77
CA GLU A 57 -6.25 3.30 -17.73
C GLU A 57 -6.71 2.66 -16.42
N ALA A 58 -6.07 1.56 -16.00
CA ALA A 58 -6.39 0.92 -14.72
C ALA A 58 -6.18 1.85 -13.52
N ALA A 59 -5.11 2.66 -13.56
CA ALA A 59 -4.83 3.64 -12.50
C ALA A 59 -5.92 4.73 -12.45
N GLU A 60 -6.35 5.23 -13.61
CA GLU A 60 -7.39 6.26 -13.72
C GLU A 60 -8.76 5.74 -13.24
N ILE A 61 -9.13 4.50 -13.61
CA ILE A 61 -10.38 3.88 -13.15
C ILE A 61 -10.34 3.67 -11.64
N ALA A 62 -9.25 3.09 -11.10
CA ALA A 62 -9.13 2.85 -9.67
C ALA A 62 -9.12 4.16 -8.87
N ASP A 63 -8.48 5.19 -9.37
CA ASP A 63 -8.46 6.52 -8.76
C ASP A 63 -9.84 7.16 -8.69
N GLY A 64 -10.62 7.09 -9.78
CA GLY A 64 -12.00 7.54 -9.79
C GLY A 64 -12.86 6.84 -8.74
N GLN A 65 -12.69 5.51 -8.61
CA GLN A 65 -13.40 4.72 -7.58
C GLN A 65 -12.95 5.06 -6.16
N VAL A 66 -11.66 5.37 -5.94
CA VAL A 66 -11.18 5.86 -4.64
C VAL A 66 -11.85 7.20 -4.29
N CYS A 67 -11.84 8.15 -5.23
CA CYS A 67 -12.46 9.45 -5.02
C CYS A 67 -13.97 9.31 -4.72
N GLU A 68 -14.69 8.53 -5.50
CA GLU A 68 -16.13 8.27 -5.31
C GLU A 68 -16.42 7.63 -3.94
N ARG A 69 -15.65 6.61 -3.56
CA ARG A 69 -15.85 5.86 -2.31
C ARG A 69 -15.51 6.67 -1.06
N LEU A 70 -14.60 7.62 -1.16
CA LEU A 70 -14.18 8.47 -0.05
C LEU A 70 -14.82 9.87 -0.12
N GLU A 71 -15.65 10.14 -1.12
CA GLU A 71 -16.43 11.38 -1.19
C GLU A 71 -17.37 11.49 0.02
N GLY A 72 -17.26 12.58 0.77
CA GLY A 72 -18.06 12.82 1.97
C GLY A 72 -17.71 11.93 3.17
N PHE A 73 -16.65 11.12 3.10
CA PHE A 73 -16.20 10.35 4.26
C PHE A 73 -15.64 11.28 5.33
N ASP A 74 -16.20 11.23 6.54
CA ASP A 74 -15.79 12.07 7.65
C ASP A 74 -14.54 11.49 8.35
N PHE A 75 -13.37 11.96 7.95
CA PHE A 75 -12.10 11.61 8.58
C PHE A 75 -11.89 12.33 9.94
N THR A 76 -12.63 13.40 10.24
CA THR A 76 -12.43 14.19 11.45
C THR A 76 -12.90 13.46 12.71
N GLY A 77 -13.70 12.41 12.55
CA GLY A 77 -14.13 11.53 13.64
C GLY A 77 -13.06 10.58 14.17
N PHE A 78 -11.83 10.58 13.59
CA PHE A 78 -10.75 9.67 13.95
C PHE A 78 -9.52 10.41 14.46
N ASP A 79 -8.96 9.93 15.57
CA ASP A 79 -7.75 10.51 16.19
C ASP A 79 -6.47 10.09 15.43
N LYS A 80 -6.47 8.88 14.85
CA LYS A 80 -5.36 8.32 14.10
C LYS A 80 -5.87 7.65 12.83
N ILE A 81 -5.27 8.01 11.71
CA ILE A 81 -5.59 7.44 10.40
C ILE A 81 -4.31 6.89 9.78
N ILE A 82 -4.39 5.68 9.25
CA ILE A 82 -3.28 5.02 8.55
C ILE A 82 -3.79 4.52 7.21
N PHE A 83 -3.04 4.82 6.16
CA PHE A 83 -3.28 4.27 4.83
C PHE A 83 -2.32 3.10 4.59
N VAL A 84 -2.85 2.00 4.08
CA VAL A 84 -2.06 0.82 3.71
C VAL A 84 -2.29 0.54 2.23
N GLY A 85 -1.24 0.71 1.45
CA GLY A 85 -1.28 0.49 0.01
C GLY A 85 -0.47 -0.71 -0.44
N LYS A 86 -0.90 -1.36 -1.53
CA LYS A 86 -0.17 -2.43 -2.22
C LYS A 86 -0.06 -2.11 -3.71
N SER A 87 1.17 -2.11 -4.25
CA SER A 87 1.39 -1.87 -5.69
C SER A 87 0.76 -0.54 -6.13
N ILE A 88 -0.13 -0.54 -7.13
CA ILE A 88 -0.89 0.64 -7.54
C ILE A 88 -1.62 1.31 -6.37
N GLY A 89 -2.06 0.54 -5.39
CA GLY A 89 -2.71 1.07 -4.19
C GLY A 89 -1.81 1.99 -3.37
N THR A 90 -0.48 1.86 -3.47
CA THR A 90 0.46 2.80 -2.83
C THR A 90 0.43 4.17 -3.51
N VAL A 91 0.25 4.18 -4.82
CA VAL A 91 0.10 5.41 -5.63
C VAL A 91 -1.20 6.11 -5.26
N LEU A 92 -2.31 5.36 -5.22
CA LEU A 92 -3.64 5.88 -4.90
C LEU A 92 -3.70 6.46 -3.48
N ALA A 93 -3.13 5.74 -2.50
CA ALA A 93 -3.04 6.20 -1.11
C ALA A 93 -2.21 7.49 -0.99
N ALA A 94 -1.04 7.52 -1.65
CA ALA A 94 -0.16 8.69 -1.61
C ALA A 94 -0.79 9.90 -2.31
N ARG A 95 -1.41 9.67 -3.47
CA ARG A 95 -2.11 10.69 -4.25
C ARG A 95 -3.28 11.27 -3.48
N TYR A 96 -4.18 10.43 -2.98
CA TYR A 96 -5.35 10.87 -2.24
C TYR A 96 -4.96 11.71 -1.02
N ALA A 97 -3.97 11.24 -0.25
CA ALA A 97 -3.48 12.00 0.90
C ALA A 97 -2.92 13.38 0.51
N ALA A 98 -2.16 13.46 -0.59
CA ALA A 98 -1.59 14.71 -1.07
C ALA A 98 -2.66 15.70 -1.57
N GLU A 99 -3.60 15.23 -2.39
CA GLU A 99 -4.66 16.07 -2.97
C GLU A 99 -5.64 16.60 -1.91
N HIS A 100 -5.83 15.84 -0.80
CA HIS A 100 -6.70 16.24 0.32
C HIS A 100 -5.94 16.82 1.52
N ASN A 101 -4.63 17.12 1.37
CA ASN A 101 -3.77 17.67 2.44
C ASN A 101 -3.79 16.83 3.74
N MET A 102 -3.88 15.51 3.62
CA MET A 102 -3.93 14.59 4.75
C MET A 102 -2.51 14.19 5.20
N HIS A 103 -2.16 14.48 6.44
CA HIS A 103 -0.86 14.12 7.02
C HIS A 103 -0.90 12.75 7.74
N VAL A 104 -1.37 11.72 7.06
CA VAL A 104 -1.51 10.38 7.60
C VAL A 104 -0.23 9.57 7.49
N LYS A 105 -0.05 8.58 8.38
CA LYS A 105 0.99 7.55 8.22
C LYS A 105 0.60 6.62 7.07
N GLN A 106 1.58 6.11 6.33
CA GLN A 106 1.33 5.18 5.22
C GLN A 106 2.24 3.95 5.28
N VAL A 107 1.68 2.80 5.01
CA VAL A 107 2.42 1.53 4.81
C VAL A 107 2.34 1.17 3.34
N TRP A 108 3.48 0.97 2.69
CA TRP A 108 3.58 0.69 1.26
C TRP A 108 4.17 -0.70 1.03
N TYR A 109 3.34 -1.63 0.64
CA TYR A 109 3.78 -2.96 0.20
C TYR A 109 4.06 -2.94 -1.30
N THR A 110 5.28 -3.24 -1.68
CA THR A 110 5.81 -3.24 -3.05
C THR A 110 5.39 -1.98 -3.83
N PRO A 111 5.84 -0.79 -3.37
CA PRO A 111 5.55 0.44 -4.07
C PRO A 111 6.17 0.44 -5.46
N VAL A 112 5.54 1.18 -6.36
CA VAL A 112 6.08 1.48 -7.68
C VAL A 112 6.63 2.92 -7.69
N GLU A 113 7.42 3.27 -8.69
CA GLU A 113 8.13 4.56 -8.78
C GLU A 113 7.17 5.76 -8.68
N ALA A 114 5.96 5.61 -9.25
CA ALA A 114 4.94 6.66 -9.22
C ALA A 114 4.47 7.04 -7.81
N THR A 115 4.61 6.14 -6.83
CA THR A 115 4.22 6.37 -5.44
C THR A 115 4.96 7.57 -4.83
N PHE A 116 6.22 7.76 -5.18
CA PHE A 116 7.09 8.78 -4.60
C PHE A 116 6.85 10.19 -5.13
N LYS A 117 6.00 10.37 -6.15
CA LYS A 117 5.72 11.68 -6.75
C LYS A 117 4.89 12.61 -5.86
N PHE A 118 4.26 12.09 -4.83
CA PHE A 118 3.27 12.82 -4.02
C PHE A 118 3.84 13.41 -2.72
N GLY A 119 5.14 13.31 -2.49
CA GLY A 119 5.83 13.98 -1.38
C GLY A 119 5.43 13.49 0.02
N VAL A 120 4.92 12.28 0.15
CA VAL A 120 4.58 11.67 1.44
C VAL A 120 5.85 11.40 2.24
N LYS A 121 5.93 11.94 3.46
CA LYS A 121 7.11 11.83 4.34
C LYS A 121 6.92 10.87 5.53
N ARG A 122 5.69 10.46 5.82
CA ARG A 122 5.35 9.59 6.96
C ARG A 122 4.94 8.22 6.44
N ALA A 123 5.86 7.55 5.77
CA ALA A 123 5.62 6.21 5.23
C ALA A 123 6.74 5.24 5.63
N VAL A 124 6.42 3.95 5.59
CA VAL A 124 7.35 2.83 5.57
C VAL A 124 7.06 1.99 4.34
N ALA A 125 8.09 1.50 3.68
CA ALA A 125 7.97 0.75 2.44
C ALA A 125 8.68 -0.61 2.51
N PHE A 126 8.13 -1.58 1.77
CA PHE A 126 8.61 -2.97 1.71
C PHE A 126 8.69 -3.40 0.25
N ILE A 127 9.85 -3.92 -0.20
CA ILE A 127 10.05 -4.34 -1.59
C ILE A 127 10.87 -5.62 -1.67
N GLY A 128 10.58 -6.46 -2.65
CA GLY A 128 11.44 -7.57 -3.04
C GLY A 128 12.44 -7.12 -4.11
N ASP A 129 13.71 -7.57 -4.03
CA ASP A 129 14.71 -7.21 -5.03
C ASP A 129 14.57 -7.97 -6.36
N ALA A 130 13.70 -8.98 -6.40
CA ALA A 130 13.28 -9.69 -7.60
C ALA A 130 11.87 -9.30 -8.09
N ASP A 131 11.38 -8.13 -7.68
CA ASP A 131 10.08 -7.63 -8.09
C ASP A 131 10.06 -7.25 -9.59
N PRO A 132 9.24 -7.91 -10.43
CA PRO A 132 9.24 -7.65 -11.87
C PRO A 132 8.30 -6.50 -12.30
N TRP A 133 7.67 -5.80 -11.37
CA TRP A 133 6.69 -4.74 -11.65
C TRP A 133 7.24 -3.33 -11.44
N SER A 134 8.37 -3.19 -10.78
CA SER A 134 9.05 -1.92 -10.55
C SER A 134 10.56 -2.06 -10.82
N ASP A 135 11.20 -0.96 -11.17
CA ASP A 135 12.66 -0.89 -11.15
C ASP A 135 13.13 -0.78 -9.70
N TYR A 136 13.64 -1.89 -9.15
CA TYR A 136 14.12 -1.97 -7.79
C TYR A 136 15.13 -0.86 -7.46
N SER A 137 16.10 -0.61 -8.33
CA SER A 137 17.15 0.39 -8.13
C SER A 137 16.56 1.79 -8.06
N GLU A 138 15.59 2.07 -8.90
CA GLU A 138 14.90 3.36 -8.92
C GLU A 138 14.03 3.53 -7.68
N VAL A 139 13.31 2.51 -7.23
CA VAL A 139 12.54 2.56 -5.98
C VAL A 139 13.45 2.82 -4.77
N VAL A 140 14.60 2.15 -4.70
CA VAL A 140 15.61 2.39 -3.63
C VAL A 140 16.08 3.85 -3.64
N ARG A 141 16.41 4.39 -4.82
CA ARG A 141 16.84 5.79 -4.98
C ARG A 141 15.76 6.77 -4.54
N LEU A 142 14.52 6.58 -5.01
CA LEU A 142 13.38 7.44 -4.70
C LEU A 142 12.98 7.39 -3.22
N ALA A 143 13.04 6.21 -2.59
CA ALA A 143 12.78 6.06 -1.16
C ALA A 143 13.80 6.84 -0.32
N ALA A 144 15.10 6.73 -0.68
CA ALA A 144 16.16 7.47 -0.02
C ALA A 144 16.00 8.99 -0.17
N GLU A 145 15.68 9.48 -1.36
CA GLU A 145 15.42 10.91 -1.63
C GLU A 145 14.19 11.43 -0.88
N ALA A 146 13.14 10.62 -0.77
CA ALA A 146 11.93 10.97 -0.02
C ALA A 146 12.10 10.84 1.50
N GLY A 147 13.20 10.24 1.99
CA GLY A 147 13.41 9.93 3.40
C GLY A 147 12.43 8.88 3.94
N VAL A 148 11.95 7.97 3.08
CA VAL A 148 11.05 6.87 3.44
C VAL A 148 11.88 5.63 3.77
N PRO A 149 11.79 5.08 4.99
CA PRO A 149 12.40 3.81 5.33
C PRO A 149 11.93 2.70 4.38
N LEU A 150 12.88 2.00 3.74
CA LEU A 150 12.62 0.92 2.80
C LEU A 150 13.24 -0.37 3.30
N HIS A 151 12.41 -1.39 3.52
CA HIS A 151 12.81 -2.74 3.87
C HIS A 151 12.85 -3.59 2.60
N THR A 152 14.02 -4.20 2.35
CA THR A 152 14.24 -5.03 1.15
C THR A 152 14.29 -6.51 1.51
N PHE A 153 13.61 -7.34 0.72
CA PHE A 153 13.56 -8.80 0.89
C PHE A 153 14.19 -9.48 -0.31
N HIS A 154 15.30 -10.17 -0.03
CA HIS A 154 16.10 -10.79 -1.06
C HIS A 154 15.40 -11.96 -1.76
N GLY A 155 15.43 -11.99 -3.10
CA GLY A 155 14.80 -12.99 -3.94
C GLY A 155 13.29 -12.95 -3.98
N CYS A 156 12.67 -11.98 -3.30
CA CYS A 156 11.21 -11.86 -3.25
C CYS A 156 10.65 -11.07 -4.44
N ASN A 157 9.50 -11.53 -4.91
CA ASN A 157 8.74 -10.95 -6.01
C ASN A 157 7.81 -9.82 -5.54
N HIS A 158 6.90 -9.41 -6.42
CA HIS A 158 5.89 -8.37 -6.14
C HIS A 158 4.87 -8.72 -5.04
N SER A 159 4.80 -9.96 -4.59
CA SER A 159 3.99 -10.39 -3.43
C SER A 159 4.80 -10.55 -2.14
N LEU A 160 6.10 -10.22 -2.18
CA LEU A 160 7.10 -10.53 -1.16
C LEU A 160 7.23 -12.04 -0.91
N GLU A 161 7.18 -12.82 -1.98
CA GLU A 161 7.31 -14.27 -2.01
C GLU A 161 8.50 -14.68 -2.89
N CYS A 162 9.26 -15.68 -2.46
CA CYS A 162 10.40 -16.24 -3.20
C CYS A 162 10.12 -17.61 -3.81
N GLY A 163 8.90 -18.16 -3.60
CA GLY A 163 8.47 -19.46 -4.10
C GLY A 163 8.79 -20.65 -3.19
N ASP A 164 9.33 -20.39 -2.00
CA ASP A 164 9.50 -21.35 -0.92
C ASP A 164 8.54 -21.00 0.21
N VAL A 165 7.52 -21.82 0.42
CA VAL A 165 6.44 -21.53 1.38
C VAL A 165 6.96 -21.25 2.80
N GLY A 166 7.99 -21.95 3.25
CA GLY A 166 8.57 -21.74 4.58
C GLY A 166 9.24 -20.36 4.70
N LYS A 167 9.98 -19.96 3.67
CA LYS A 167 10.60 -18.63 3.60
C LYS A 167 9.55 -17.53 3.41
N ASP A 168 8.53 -17.77 2.57
CA ASP A 168 7.45 -16.82 2.32
C ASP A 168 6.69 -16.49 3.61
N LEU A 169 6.41 -17.51 4.44
CA LEU A 169 5.80 -17.32 5.76
C LEU A 169 6.71 -16.57 6.74
N ALA A 170 8.02 -16.82 6.70
CA ALA A 170 8.99 -16.10 7.52
C ALA A 170 9.08 -14.62 7.10
N THR A 171 9.13 -14.35 5.79
CA THR A 171 9.08 -12.99 5.23
C THR A 171 7.80 -12.28 5.63
N LEU A 172 6.64 -12.91 5.48
CA LEU A 172 5.36 -12.33 5.89
C LEU A 172 5.36 -11.97 7.39
N ARG A 173 5.87 -12.85 8.24
CA ARG A 173 5.99 -12.57 9.68
C ARG A 173 6.85 -11.34 9.97
N GLU A 174 8.00 -11.21 9.29
CA GLU A 174 8.90 -10.08 9.45
C GLU A 174 8.24 -8.77 8.97
N VAL A 175 7.63 -8.79 7.79
CA VAL A 175 6.87 -7.65 7.25
C VAL A 175 5.77 -7.21 8.21
N MET A 176 5.04 -8.14 8.80
CA MET A 176 3.97 -7.81 9.76
C MET A 176 4.53 -7.26 11.06
N ALA A 177 5.66 -7.76 11.56
CA ALA A 177 6.30 -7.21 12.76
C ALA A 177 6.74 -5.76 12.54
N LEU A 178 7.40 -5.46 11.42
CA LEU A 178 7.80 -4.09 11.04
C LEU A 178 6.58 -3.18 10.78
N THR A 179 5.51 -3.72 10.20
CA THR A 179 4.25 -3.00 10.05
C THR A 179 3.65 -2.66 11.41
N GLU A 180 3.69 -3.60 12.36
CA GLU A 180 3.18 -3.40 13.72
C GLU A 180 3.92 -2.29 14.48
N GLU A 181 5.23 -2.24 14.36
CA GLU A 181 6.06 -1.18 14.96
C GLU A 181 5.71 0.21 14.40
N PHE A 182 5.33 0.25 13.14
CA PHE A 182 4.98 1.51 12.47
C PHE A 182 3.53 1.95 12.77
N LEU A 183 2.57 1.05 13.03
CA LEU A 183 1.19 1.38 13.38
C LEU A 183 1.08 2.16 14.71
#